data_2b7511c7ba67056a87883e925886be30
#
_entry.id   2b7511c7ba67056a87883e925886be30
#
_cell.length_a   1.000
_cell.length_b   1.000
_cell.length_c   1.000
_cell.angle_alpha   90.00
_cell.angle_beta   90.00
_cell.angle_gamma   90.00
#
_symmetry.space_group_name_H-M   'P 1'
#
loop_
_entity.id
_entity.type
_entity.pdbx_description
1 polymer ?
#
loop_
_entity_poly.entity_id
_entity_poly.type
_entity_poly.pdbx_seq_one_letter_code
_entity_poly.pdbx_strand_id
1 'polypeptide(L)'
;MVLIQLLLPTALPNAESTEAMAALAITRSELAERFAGLTAYVRAPAKGVWTAPDGRTQHDDVVMVEVVTEHFDRDWWSSYVARLAERFRQQTMHVRALPLELLHQRDDNAPDSH
;
A
#
# COMPACT_ATOMS: atom_id res chain seq x y z
N MET A 1 13.42 -4.94 -9.29
CA MET A 1 11.99 -4.89 -9.03
C MET A 1 11.74 -4.45 -7.60
N VAL A 2 10.71 -3.67 -7.39
CA VAL A 2 10.40 -3.09 -6.08
C VAL A 2 8.95 -3.40 -5.72
N LEU A 3 8.73 -3.78 -4.47
CA LEU A 3 7.43 -3.93 -3.87
C LEU A 3 7.13 -2.69 -3.04
N ILE A 4 6.02 -2.03 -3.34
CA ILE A 4 5.58 -0.87 -2.56
C ILE A 4 4.35 -1.29 -1.79
N GLN A 5 4.41 -1.12 -0.46
CA GLN A 5 3.31 -1.44 0.44
C GLN A 5 2.73 -0.16 1.01
N LEU A 6 1.45 0.03 0.78
CA LEU A 6 0.71 1.17 1.30
C LEU A 6 -0.23 0.67 2.39
N LEU A 7 -0.10 1.20 3.59
CA LEU A 7 -1.00 0.90 4.69
C LEU A 7 -2.00 2.04 4.80
N LEU A 8 -3.21 1.81 4.35
CA LEU A 8 -4.24 2.84 4.22
C LEU A 8 -5.28 2.67 5.34
N PRO A 9 -5.63 3.75 6.05
CA PRO A 9 -6.62 3.66 7.11
C PRO A 9 -8.02 3.40 6.55
N THR A 10 -8.82 2.69 7.31
CA THR A 10 -10.23 2.41 6.97
C THR A 10 -11.19 3.43 7.58
N ALA A 11 -10.66 4.35 8.37
CA ALA A 11 -11.42 5.44 8.97
C ALA A 11 -10.63 6.73 8.89
N LEU A 12 -11.33 7.82 8.66
CA LEU A 12 -10.75 9.16 8.62
C LEU A 12 -11.17 9.94 9.86
N PRO A 13 -10.29 10.84 10.37
CA PRO A 13 -10.65 11.70 11.50
C PRO A 13 -11.88 12.55 11.17
N ASN A 14 -12.82 12.62 12.10
CA ASN A 14 -14.02 13.45 11.99
C ASN A 14 -14.83 13.24 10.71
N ALA A 15 -14.89 11.98 10.24
CA ALA A 15 -15.57 11.65 8.99
C ALA A 15 -16.39 10.39 9.16
N GLU A 16 -17.38 10.22 8.30
CA GLU A 16 -18.17 9.01 8.22
C GLU A 16 -17.40 7.91 7.47
N SER A 17 -17.76 6.66 7.68
CA SER A 17 -17.12 5.52 7.03
C SER A 17 -17.15 5.57 5.52
N THR A 18 -18.17 6.21 4.95
CA THR A 18 -18.30 6.37 3.49
C THR A 18 -17.18 7.23 2.90
N GLU A 19 -16.68 8.20 3.65
CA GLU A 19 -15.57 9.04 3.19
C GLU A 19 -14.27 8.25 3.09
N ALA A 20 -14.00 7.38 4.07
CA ALA A 20 -12.84 6.49 4.02
C ALA A 20 -12.92 5.53 2.84
N MET A 21 -14.10 4.94 2.61
CA MET A 21 -14.31 4.05 1.47
C MET A 21 -14.10 4.75 0.14
N ALA A 22 -14.56 5.99 0.01
CA ALA A 22 -14.35 6.79 -1.19
C ALA A 22 -12.87 7.09 -1.42
N ALA A 23 -12.13 7.45 -0.37
CA ALA A 23 -10.70 7.70 -0.44
C ALA A 23 -9.93 6.44 -0.87
N LEU A 24 -10.30 5.29 -0.33
CA LEU A 24 -9.69 4.01 -0.71
C LEU A 24 -9.97 3.66 -2.17
N ALA A 25 -11.20 3.86 -2.63
CA ALA A 25 -11.57 3.58 -4.01
C ALA A 25 -10.82 4.46 -5.01
N ILE A 26 -10.70 5.75 -4.71
CA ILE A 26 -9.95 6.69 -5.54
C ILE A 26 -8.48 6.27 -5.62
N THR A 27 -7.88 5.95 -4.49
CA THR A 27 -6.48 5.54 -4.43
C THR A 27 -6.22 4.27 -5.25
N ARG A 28 -7.10 3.27 -5.11
CA ARG A 28 -6.99 2.03 -5.87
C ARG A 28 -7.10 2.27 -7.37
N SER A 29 -8.04 3.13 -7.79
CA SER A 29 -8.21 3.49 -9.19
C SER A 29 -6.97 4.18 -9.76
N GLU A 30 -6.43 5.15 -9.05
CA GLU A 30 -5.24 5.87 -9.48
C GLU A 30 -4.03 4.92 -9.64
N LEU A 31 -3.85 4.03 -8.69
CA LEU A 31 -2.74 3.08 -8.73
C LEU A 31 -2.94 2.02 -9.82
N ALA A 32 -4.17 1.57 -10.02
CA ALA A 32 -4.48 0.59 -11.06
C ALA A 32 -4.27 1.16 -12.46
N GLU A 33 -4.53 2.45 -12.66
CA GLU A 33 -4.27 3.11 -13.94
C GLU A 33 -2.78 3.24 -14.24
N ARG A 34 -1.98 3.47 -13.19
CA ARG A 34 -0.55 3.71 -13.36
C ARG A 34 0.28 2.43 -13.35
N PHE A 35 -0.13 1.44 -12.57
CA PHE A 35 0.65 0.23 -12.34
C PHE A 35 -0.14 -1.02 -12.69
N ALA A 36 0.44 -1.90 -13.49
CA ALA A 36 -0.18 -3.17 -13.86
C ALA A 36 -0.13 -4.20 -12.73
N GLY A 37 0.86 -4.09 -11.84
CA GLY A 37 1.10 -5.07 -10.77
C GLY A 37 0.47 -4.68 -9.43
N LEU A 38 -0.81 -4.31 -9.44
CA LEU A 38 -1.52 -3.90 -8.23
C LEU A 38 -2.21 -5.08 -7.56
N THR A 39 -1.97 -5.25 -6.27
CA THR A 39 -2.71 -6.18 -5.43
C THR A 39 -3.23 -5.44 -4.20
N ALA A 40 -4.50 -5.59 -3.91
CA ALA A 40 -5.12 -4.99 -2.74
C ALA A 40 -5.59 -6.09 -1.78
N TYR A 41 -5.13 -6.02 -0.55
CA TYR A 41 -5.61 -6.87 0.52
C TYR A 41 -6.62 -6.07 1.34
N VAL A 42 -7.88 -6.50 1.29
CA VAL A 42 -8.92 -5.93 2.11
C VAL A 42 -8.81 -6.56 3.50
N ARG A 43 -8.50 -5.76 4.49
CA ARG A 43 -8.36 -6.16 5.90
C ARG A 43 -7.24 -7.17 6.14
N ALA A 44 -6.01 -6.74 6.04
CA ALA A 44 -5.05 -7.28 6.95
C ALA A 44 -5.30 -6.53 8.26
N PRO A 45 -5.84 -7.17 9.30
CA PRO A 45 -5.67 -6.61 10.61
C PRO A 45 -4.18 -6.61 10.85
N ALA A 46 -3.55 -5.51 10.52
CA ALA A 46 -2.22 -5.30 10.98
C ALA A 46 -2.35 -5.15 12.49
N LYS A 47 -2.27 -6.25 13.17
CA LYS A 47 -1.92 -6.25 14.59
C LYS A 47 -0.49 -5.73 14.75
N GLY A 48 -0.03 -5.02 13.77
CA GLY A 48 1.17 -4.22 13.83
C GLY A 48 0.84 -3.01 14.64
N VAL A 49 1.38 -3.05 15.76
CA VAL A 49 1.29 -2.08 16.78
C VAL A 49 2.30 -1.00 16.45
N TRP A 50 1.84 0.12 15.93
CA TRP A 50 2.68 1.30 16.02
C TRP A 50 2.31 2.06 17.28
N THR A 51 3.35 2.48 17.98
CA THR A 51 3.18 3.32 19.15
C THR A 51 2.96 4.74 18.67
N ALA A 52 1.82 5.34 19.04
CA ALA A 52 1.58 6.75 18.79
C ALA A 52 2.58 7.61 19.56
N PRO A 53 2.81 8.87 19.14
CA PRO A 53 3.75 9.75 19.85
C PRO A 53 3.46 9.95 21.33
N ASP A 54 2.22 9.74 21.75
CA ASP A 54 1.83 9.81 23.15
C ASP A 54 2.04 8.50 23.93
N GLY A 55 2.67 7.51 23.33
CA GLY A 55 2.93 6.21 23.93
C GLY A 55 1.77 5.24 23.88
N ARG A 56 0.65 5.62 23.28
CA ARG A 56 -0.50 4.72 23.14
C ARG A 56 -0.31 3.77 21.98
N THR A 57 -0.71 2.54 22.20
CA THR A 57 -0.78 1.53 21.16
C THR A 57 -2.06 1.75 20.37
N GLN A 58 -1.93 2.03 19.08
CA GLN A 58 -3.10 2.16 18.21
C GLN A 58 -3.31 0.86 17.44
N HIS A 59 -4.54 0.37 17.51
CA HIS A 59 -5.01 -0.78 16.74
C HIS A 59 -6.01 -0.27 15.71
N ASP A 60 -5.51 0.24 14.60
CA ASP A 60 -6.40 0.66 13.54
C ASP A 60 -6.46 -0.42 12.46
N ASP A 61 -7.67 -0.71 12.00
CA ASP A 61 -7.85 -1.53 10.82
C ASP A 61 -7.26 -0.79 9.63
N VAL A 62 -6.44 -1.47 8.88
CA VAL A 62 -5.82 -0.92 7.67
C VAL A 62 -6.10 -1.80 6.47
N VAL A 63 -6.13 -1.19 5.32
CA VAL A 63 -6.10 -1.88 4.04
C VAL A 63 -4.66 -1.82 3.54
N MET A 64 -4.09 -2.97 3.24
CA MET A 64 -2.78 -3.02 2.61
C MET A 64 -2.95 -3.09 1.11
N VAL A 65 -2.34 -2.15 0.40
CA VAL A 65 -2.25 -2.16 -1.06
C VAL A 65 -0.80 -2.39 -1.43
N GLU A 66 -0.56 -3.34 -2.32
CA GLU A 66 0.78 -3.65 -2.80
C GLU A 66 0.89 -3.35 -4.29
N VAL A 67 1.96 -2.67 -4.66
CA VAL A 67 2.30 -2.37 -6.05
C VAL A 67 3.66 -2.97 -6.34
N VAL A 68 3.74 -3.74 -7.43
CA VAL A 68 5.01 -4.26 -7.93
C VAL A 68 5.40 -3.46 -9.15
N THR A 69 6.60 -2.91 -9.16
CA THR A 69 7.10 -2.12 -10.29
C THR A 69 8.57 -2.42 -10.56
N GLU A 70 8.96 -2.38 -11.83
CA GLU A 70 10.38 -2.51 -12.21
C GLU A 70 11.12 -1.20 -12.02
N HIS A 71 10.44 -0.08 -12.25
CA HIS A 71 11.02 1.25 -12.15
C HIS A 71 10.43 1.99 -10.97
N PHE A 72 11.25 2.26 -9.98
CA PHE A 72 10.84 2.98 -8.80
C PHE A 72 11.17 4.45 -8.95
N ASP A 73 10.16 5.28 -9.18
CA ASP A 73 10.28 6.73 -9.26
C ASP A 73 10.07 7.32 -7.87
N ARG A 74 11.17 7.57 -7.17
CA ARG A 74 11.14 8.08 -5.80
C ARG A 74 10.42 9.43 -5.70
N ASP A 75 10.64 10.33 -6.65
CA ASP A 75 10.03 11.65 -6.62
C ASP A 75 8.51 11.57 -6.81
N TRP A 76 8.08 10.74 -7.73
CA TRP A 76 6.64 10.52 -7.93
C TRP A 76 6.00 9.95 -6.66
N TRP A 77 6.62 8.95 -6.06
CA TRP A 77 6.09 8.33 -4.84
C TRP A 77 6.09 9.29 -3.66
N SER A 78 7.12 10.13 -3.51
CA SER A 78 7.15 11.13 -2.43
C SER A 78 6.00 12.12 -2.57
N SER A 79 5.72 12.58 -3.77
CA SER A 79 4.60 13.49 -4.04
C SER A 79 3.26 12.78 -3.82
N TYR A 80 3.16 11.52 -4.23
CA TYR A 80 1.94 10.74 -4.06
C TYR A 80 1.64 10.46 -2.59
N VAL A 81 2.65 10.12 -1.79
CA VAL A 81 2.50 9.91 -0.35
C VAL A 81 2.00 11.19 0.33
N ALA A 82 2.51 12.35 -0.05
CA ALA A 82 2.03 13.63 0.47
C ALA A 82 0.54 13.84 0.13
N ARG A 83 0.15 13.50 -1.08
CA ARG A 83 -1.26 13.56 -1.51
C ARG A 83 -2.15 12.61 -0.71
N LEU A 84 -1.65 11.40 -0.45
CA LEU A 84 -2.38 10.43 0.37
C LEU A 84 -2.53 10.90 1.81
N ALA A 85 -1.51 11.52 2.38
CA ALA A 85 -1.59 12.07 3.73
C ALA A 85 -2.71 13.12 3.85
N GLU A 86 -2.85 13.98 2.86
CA GLU A 86 -3.96 14.94 2.81
C GLU A 86 -5.31 14.24 2.62
N ARG A 87 -5.38 13.30 1.66
CA ARG A 87 -6.63 12.57 1.36
C ARG A 87 -7.15 11.81 2.57
N PHE A 88 -6.25 11.15 3.30
CA PHE A 88 -6.61 10.35 4.47
C PHE A 88 -6.52 11.12 5.78
N ARG A 89 -6.22 12.41 5.73
CA ARG A 89 -6.14 13.29 6.90
C ARG A 89 -5.19 12.76 7.96
N GLN A 90 -4.03 12.28 7.53
CA GLN A 90 -2.99 11.73 8.39
C GLN A 90 -1.77 12.65 8.38
N GLN A 91 -1.09 12.76 9.51
CA GLN A 91 0.19 13.47 9.56
C GLN A 91 1.29 12.66 8.87
N THR A 92 1.22 11.36 8.98
CA THR A 92 2.20 10.44 8.40
C THR A 92 1.47 9.26 7.78
N MET A 93 1.84 8.94 6.54
CA MET A 93 1.37 7.73 5.87
C MET A 93 2.46 6.67 5.91
N HIS A 94 2.04 5.42 6.13
CA HIS A 94 2.96 4.30 6.11
C HIS A 94 3.01 3.72 4.71
N VAL A 95 4.04 4.10 3.98
CA VAL A 95 4.31 3.56 2.64
C VAL A 95 5.76 3.09 2.62
N ARG A 96 5.96 1.83 2.25
CA ARG A 96 7.28 1.20 2.26
C ARG A 96 7.62 0.67 0.88
N ALA A 97 8.88 0.79 0.52
CA ALA A 97 9.42 0.20 -0.70
C ALA A 97 10.48 -0.83 -0.31
N LEU A 98 10.37 -2.03 -0.85
CA LEU A 98 11.27 -3.14 -0.55
C LEU A 98 11.77 -3.76 -1.84
N PRO A 99 13.01 -4.26 -1.86
CA PRO A 99 13.47 -5.08 -2.98
C PRO A 99 12.61 -6.34 -3.11
N LEU A 100 12.29 -6.72 -4.34
CA LEU A 100 11.46 -7.87 -4.62
C LEU A 100 12.12 -8.76 -5.65
N GLU A 101 12.13 -10.04 -5.38
CA GLU A 101 12.52 -11.06 -6.34
C GLU A 101 11.33 -11.98 -6.54
N LEU A 102 10.90 -12.15 -7.79
CA LEU A 102 9.84 -13.08 -8.13
C LEU A 102 10.44 -14.46 -8.40
N LEU A 103 9.90 -15.46 -7.71
CA LEU A 103 10.27 -16.84 -7.92
C LEU A 103 9.26 -17.47 -8.87
N HIS A 104 9.76 -18.07 -9.95
CA HIS A 104 8.93 -18.75 -10.92
C HIS A 104 8.89 -20.23 -10.62
N GLN A 105 7.69 -20.80 -10.72
CA GLN A 105 7.54 -22.25 -10.59
C GLN A 105 8.31 -22.93 -11.69
N ARG A 106 9.08 -23.95 -11.33
CA ARG A 106 9.80 -24.76 -12.32
C ARG A 106 8.79 -25.55 -13.12
N ASP A 107 8.86 -25.41 -14.45
CA ASP A 107 8.07 -26.20 -15.35
C ASP A 107 8.83 -27.49 -15.67
N ASP A 108 8.36 -28.62 -15.11
CA ASP A 108 9.02 -29.93 -15.31
C ASP A 108 8.92 -30.43 -16.76
N ASN A 109 8.06 -29.83 -17.57
CA ASN A 109 7.91 -30.16 -18.97
C ASN A 109 8.71 -29.23 -19.88
N ALA A 110 9.33 -28.21 -19.35
CA ALA A 110 10.16 -27.29 -20.12
C ALA A 110 11.52 -27.94 -20.37
N PRO A 111 12.09 -27.81 -21.59
CA PRO A 111 13.45 -28.23 -21.81
C PRO A 111 14.38 -27.44 -20.88
N ASP A 112 15.32 -28.13 -20.26
CA ASP A 112 16.34 -27.51 -19.44
C ASP A 112 17.11 -26.49 -20.27
N SER A 113 16.85 -25.23 -20.04
CA SER A 113 17.53 -24.13 -20.72
C SER A 113 18.67 -23.61 -19.87
N HIS A 114 19.59 -24.47 -19.58
CA HIS A 114 20.81 -24.10 -18.86
C HIS A 114 21.99 -23.99 -19.81
#